data_db72239c43319eac6b56097f34588e6e
#
_entry.id   db72239c43319eac6b56097f34588e6e
#
_cell.length_a   1.000
_cell.length_b   1.000
_cell.length_c   1.000
_cell.angle_alpha   90.00
_cell.angle_beta   90.00
_cell.angle_gamma   90.00
#
_symmetry.space_group_name_H-M   'P 1'
#
loop_
_entity.id
_entity.type
_entity.pdbx_description
1 polymer ?
#
loop_
_entity_poly.entity_id
_entity_poly.type
_entity_poly.pdbx_seq_one_letter_code
_entity_poly.pdbx_strand_id
1 'polypeptide(L)'
;MYLLGEIIHNPEVNDQIRNMGIQIISPKPTDEDLSTLQSGDAVIIPAFGTEVGTRKKIEAKGCVIVDTTCGDVMSVWKRVRQYSKESVTSIIHGKAKHEETKATTSQARAYGSGHYLVVFTLAETDYVCEYILEGGNKEEFLEKFKGAYSAGFDPDLHLQAVGVANQTTMLRGETEEVQRRIKQAMIQKYGAGEIEKHFRFFDTICGATQDRQDALQKLLVEPMNLLVVIGGYNSSNTSHLAEMGEAKLPTYFIKNAGKMASDKLIVHYNQHLHKEVETRDWLPSGKITVGITAGASCPNNLIEDTIRRLFELRGISVQELLNNG
;
A
#
# COMPACT_ATOMS: atom_id res chain seq x y z
N MET A 1 -1.74 19.44 -19.13
CA MET A 1 -2.15 18.79 -17.85
C MET A 1 -1.17 17.66 -17.56
N TYR A 2 -0.75 17.52 -16.34
CA TYR A 2 0.28 16.58 -15.92
C TYR A 2 -0.22 15.72 -14.77
N LEU A 3 0.25 14.48 -14.67
CA LEU A 3 0.04 13.58 -13.52
C LEU A 3 1.39 13.28 -12.88
N LEU A 4 1.47 13.41 -11.56
CA LEU A 4 2.67 13.12 -10.78
C LEU A 4 2.76 11.61 -10.47
N GLY A 5 3.48 10.87 -11.30
CA GLY A 5 3.60 9.42 -11.20
C GLY A 5 2.37 8.67 -11.72
N GLU A 6 1.99 7.61 -11.03
CA GLU A 6 0.79 6.82 -11.30
C GLU A 6 -0.39 7.35 -10.50
N ILE A 7 -1.58 7.44 -11.09
CA ILE A 7 -2.78 7.88 -10.33
C ILE A 7 -3.13 6.88 -9.23
N ILE A 8 -3.00 5.59 -9.53
CA ILE A 8 -3.12 4.43 -8.65
C ILE A 8 -2.22 3.31 -9.17
N HIS A 9 -1.93 2.32 -8.35
CA HIS A 9 -1.13 1.15 -8.76
C HIS A 9 -1.95 0.17 -9.60
N ASN A 10 -2.41 0.64 -10.77
CA ASN A 10 -3.10 -0.16 -11.78
C ASN A 10 -2.68 0.31 -13.19
N PRO A 11 -1.93 -0.53 -13.96
CA PRO A 11 -1.41 -0.15 -15.27
C PRO A 11 -2.51 0.21 -16.29
N GLU A 12 -3.62 -0.51 -16.29
CA GLU A 12 -4.73 -0.28 -17.23
C GLU A 12 -5.34 1.13 -17.04
N VAL A 13 -5.48 1.56 -15.77
CA VAL A 13 -5.98 2.90 -15.45
C VAL A 13 -4.96 3.97 -15.85
N ASN A 14 -3.69 3.73 -15.60
CA ASN A 14 -2.62 4.67 -15.98
C ASN A 14 -2.49 4.79 -17.50
N ASP A 15 -2.68 3.69 -18.25
CA ASP A 15 -2.70 3.73 -19.73
C ASP A 15 -3.91 4.49 -20.27
N GLN A 16 -5.09 4.35 -19.64
CA GLN A 16 -6.26 5.16 -20.01
C GLN A 16 -5.98 6.67 -19.83
N ILE A 17 -5.33 7.06 -18.72
CA ILE A 17 -4.96 8.45 -18.47
C ILE A 17 -3.97 8.97 -19.51
N ARG A 18 -2.97 8.17 -19.91
CA ARG A 18 -2.04 8.52 -21.01
C ARG A 18 -2.79 8.72 -22.33
N ASN A 19 -3.74 7.84 -22.63
CA ASN A 19 -4.55 7.92 -23.85
C ASN A 19 -5.47 9.15 -23.87
N MET A 20 -5.79 9.75 -22.71
CA MET A 20 -6.48 11.02 -22.60
C MET A 20 -5.56 12.23 -22.89
N GLY A 21 -4.28 12.01 -23.18
CA GLY A 21 -3.30 13.07 -23.45
C GLY A 21 -2.70 13.72 -22.19
N ILE A 22 -2.90 13.13 -21.02
CA ILE A 22 -2.29 13.59 -19.76
C ILE A 22 -0.84 13.11 -19.72
N GLN A 23 0.10 14.05 -19.56
CA GLN A 23 1.52 13.75 -19.49
C GLN A 23 1.88 13.27 -18.07
N ILE A 24 2.62 12.16 -17.98
CA ILE A 24 3.07 11.63 -16.69
C ILE A 24 4.48 12.13 -16.43
N ILE A 25 4.68 12.83 -15.31
CA ILE A 25 6.00 13.21 -14.78
C ILE A 25 6.38 12.25 -13.65
N SER A 26 7.67 12.18 -13.34
CA SER A 26 8.17 11.31 -12.27
C SER A 26 7.44 11.53 -10.93
N PRO A 27 7.15 10.50 -10.13
CA PRO A 27 6.63 10.65 -8.78
C PRO A 27 7.64 11.33 -7.84
N LYS A 28 8.92 11.34 -8.24
CA LYS A 28 10.02 12.09 -7.62
C LYS A 28 10.65 13.01 -8.67
N PRO A 29 9.94 14.08 -9.04
CA PRO A 29 10.43 14.93 -10.10
C PRO A 29 11.73 15.60 -9.68
N THR A 30 12.70 15.55 -10.58
CA THR A 30 13.90 16.38 -10.49
C THR A 30 13.55 17.84 -10.76
N ASP A 31 14.45 18.75 -10.52
CA ASP A 31 14.24 20.15 -10.90
C ASP A 31 14.13 20.30 -12.43
N GLU A 32 14.74 19.40 -13.21
CA GLU A 32 14.61 19.32 -14.66
C GLU A 32 13.20 18.87 -15.06
N ASP A 33 12.64 17.80 -14.45
CA ASP A 33 11.26 17.39 -14.68
C ASP A 33 10.27 18.52 -14.40
N LEU A 34 10.47 19.23 -13.29
CA LEU A 34 9.63 20.36 -12.93
C LEU A 34 9.86 21.59 -13.84
N SER A 35 11.02 21.72 -14.50
CA SER A 35 11.30 22.87 -15.39
C SER A 35 10.35 22.93 -16.58
N THR A 36 9.78 21.79 -16.99
CA THR A 36 8.81 21.71 -18.08
C THR A 36 7.45 22.31 -17.73
N LEU A 37 7.13 22.45 -16.44
CA LEU A 37 5.86 23.01 -15.96
C LEU A 37 5.86 24.52 -16.08
N GLN A 38 4.74 25.07 -16.55
CA GLN A 38 4.47 26.51 -16.70
C GLN A 38 3.37 26.96 -15.73
N SER A 39 3.35 28.26 -15.44
CA SER A 39 2.27 28.85 -14.65
C SER A 39 0.91 28.62 -15.34
N GLY A 40 -0.07 28.16 -14.57
CA GLY A 40 -1.39 27.79 -15.07
C GLY A 40 -1.53 26.33 -15.50
N ASP A 41 -0.43 25.57 -15.59
CA ASP A 41 -0.53 24.12 -15.84
C ASP A 41 -1.27 23.41 -14.71
N ALA A 42 -2.16 22.49 -15.07
CA ALA A 42 -2.82 21.62 -14.08
C ALA A 42 -1.96 20.39 -13.80
N VAL A 43 -1.66 20.17 -12.51
CA VAL A 43 -0.88 19.01 -12.02
C VAL A 43 -1.74 18.18 -11.08
N ILE A 44 -1.99 16.94 -11.46
CA ILE A 44 -2.75 15.96 -10.68
C ILE A 44 -1.82 15.29 -9.67
N ILE A 45 -2.19 15.35 -8.39
CA ILE A 45 -1.55 14.58 -7.31
C ILE A 45 -2.26 13.22 -7.21
N PRO A 46 -1.53 12.09 -7.19
CA PRO A 46 -2.13 10.76 -7.16
C PRO A 46 -2.85 10.43 -5.85
N ALA A 47 -3.60 9.30 -5.84
CA ALA A 47 -4.40 8.88 -4.69
C ALA A 47 -3.59 8.64 -3.41
N PHE A 48 -2.31 8.28 -3.50
CA PHE A 48 -1.41 8.11 -2.36
C PHE A 48 -0.66 9.39 -1.95
N GLY A 49 -1.01 10.52 -2.59
CA GLY A 49 -0.44 11.82 -2.27
C GLY A 49 0.97 12.05 -2.82
N THR A 50 1.60 13.11 -2.37
CA THR A 50 2.99 13.45 -2.68
C THR A 50 3.69 14.09 -1.49
N GLU A 51 5.02 14.10 -1.53
CA GLU A 51 5.84 14.74 -0.51
C GLU A 51 5.56 16.26 -0.45
N VAL A 52 5.52 16.81 0.75
CA VAL A 52 5.23 18.25 0.99
C VAL A 52 6.18 19.15 0.21
N GLY A 53 7.46 18.77 0.11
CA GLY A 53 8.48 19.54 -0.64
C GLY A 53 8.17 19.60 -2.13
N THR A 54 7.77 18.48 -2.74
CA THR A 54 7.36 18.40 -4.16
C THR A 54 6.13 19.25 -4.42
N ARG A 55 5.10 19.14 -3.57
CA ARG A 55 3.89 19.97 -3.67
C ARG A 55 4.23 21.48 -3.65
N LYS A 56 5.05 21.92 -2.70
CA LYS A 56 5.47 23.33 -2.60
C LYS A 56 6.21 23.81 -3.84
N LYS A 57 7.06 22.97 -4.43
CA LYS A 57 7.78 23.33 -5.67
C LYS A 57 6.82 23.53 -6.84
N ILE A 58 5.80 22.69 -6.96
CA ILE A 58 4.75 22.79 -8.01
C ILE A 58 3.92 24.07 -7.79
N GLU A 59 3.47 24.32 -6.56
CA GLU A 59 2.74 25.54 -6.19
C GLU A 59 3.54 26.81 -6.47
N ALA A 60 4.84 26.82 -6.15
CA ALA A 60 5.73 27.97 -6.39
C ALA A 60 5.91 28.31 -7.88
N LYS A 61 5.63 27.37 -8.80
CA LYS A 61 5.61 27.61 -10.24
C LYS A 61 4.29 28.20 -10.76
N GLY A 62 3.30 28.39 -9.88
CA GLY A 62 1.98 28.89 -10.25
C GLY A 62 1.11 27.86 -10.95
N CYS A 63 1.39 26.56 -10.78
CA CYS A 63 0.56 25.49 -11.29
C CYS A 63 -0.73 25.35 -10.48
N VAL A 64 -1.80 24.88 -11.13
CA VAL A 64 -3.07 24.52 -10.50
C VAL A 64 -2.98 23.06 -10.02
N ILE A 65 -3.08 22.84 -8.72
CA ILE A 65 -3.06 21.48 -8.16
C ILE A 65 -4.46 20.88 -8.19
N VAL A 66 -4.59 19.72 -8.84
CA VAL A 66 -5.75 18.84 -8.77
C VAL A 66 -5.40 17.70 -7.79
N ASP A 67 -5.80 17.85 -6.54
CA ASP A 67 -5.45 16.92 -5.47
C ASP A 67 -6.45 15.75 -5.43
N THR A 68 -6.02 14.55 -5.81
CA THR A 68 -6.83 13.33 -5.76
C THR A 68 -6.41 12.40 -4.62
N THR A 69 -5.64 12.92 -3.64
CA THR A 69 -5.23 12.15 -2.47
C THR A 69 -6.43 11.52 -1.77
N CYS A 70 -6.37 10.23 -1.53
CA CYS A 70 -7.43 9.49 -0.83
C CYS A 70 -7.69 10.04 0.57
N GLY A 71 -8.96 10.08 0.99
CA GLY A 71 -9.36 10.55 2.32
C GLY A 71 -8.71 9.76 3.46
N ASP A 72 -8.49 8.44 3.28
CA ASP A 72 -7.81 7.61 4.27
C ASP A 72 -6.34 8.00 4.42
N VAL A 73 -5.63 8.25 3.32
CA VAL A 73 -4.25 8.76 3.34
C VAL A 73 -4.20 10.12 4.05
N MET A 74 -5.13 11.03 3.74
CA MET A 74 -5.21 12.33 4.42
C MET A 74 -5.50 12.19 5.91
N SER A 75 -6.25 11.16 6.33
CA SER A 75 -6.50 10.86 7.75
C SER A 75 -5.23 10.45 8.47
N VAL A 76 -4.40 9.58 7.86
CA VAL A 76 -3.06 9.25 8.37
C VAL A 76 -2.20 10.51 8.51
N TRP A 77 -2.17 11.36 7.48
CA TRP A 77 -1.40 12.62 7.51
C TRP A 77 -1.82 13.54 8.65
N LYS A 78 -3.12 13.64 8.93
CA LYS A 78 -3.64 14.43 10.05
C LYS A 78 -3.04 13.96 11.37
N ARG A 79 -2.92 12.63 11.57
CA ARG A 79 -2.35 12.04 12.79
C ARG A 79 -0.84 12.29 12.89
N VAL A 80 -0.12 12.02 11.80
CA VAL A 80 1.34 12.26 11.75
C VAL A 80 1.68 13.73 12.02
N ARG A 81 0.89 14.67 11.45
CA ARG A 81 1.05 16.11 11.75
C ARG A 81 0.77 16.43 13.22
N GLN A 82 -0.22 15.79 13.83
CA GLN A 82 -0.53 15.95 15.24
C GLN A 82 0.64 15.46 16.09
N TYR A 83 1.17 14.25 15.83
CA TYR A 83 2.35 13.72 16.52
C TYR A 83 3.52 14.68 16.43
N SER A 84 3.80 15.20 15.23
CA SER A 84 4.88 16.17 15.02
C SER A 84 4.73 17.43 15.88
N LYS A 85 3.50 17.97 16.00
CA LYS A 85 3.19 19.15 16.84
C LYS A 85 3.36 18.87 18.33
N GLU A 86 3.15 17.65 18.76
CA GLU A 86 3.26 17.19 20.15
C GLU A 86 4.67 16.69 20.49
N SER A 87 5.64 16.83 19.56
CA SER A 87 7.02 16.28 19.67
C SER A 87 7.04 14.76 19.91
N VAL A 88 6.05 14.05 19.36
CA VAL A 88 5.93 12.59 19.38
C VAL A 88 6.49 12.04 18.08
N THR A 89 7.35 11.04 18.15
CA THR A 89 7.91 10.37 16.97
C THR A 89 6.87 9.48 16.30
N SER A 90 6.70 9.64 14.98
CA SER A 90 5.80 8.77 14.20
C SER A 90 6.50 7.46 13.86
N ILE A 91 6.06 6.33 14.44
CA ILE A 91 6.41 5.00 13.96
C ILE A 91 5.39 4.61 12.90
N ILE A 92 5.86 4.41 11.66
CA ILE A 92 5.00 4.16 10.51
C ILE A 92 5.18 2.71 10.06
N HIS A 93 4.14 1.89 10.22
CA HIS A 93 4.11 0.53 9.69
C HIS A 93 3.88 0.58 8.18
N GLY A 94 4.89 0.22 7.39
CA GLY A 94 4.83 0.30 5.93
C GLY A 94 6.17 0.11 5.25
N LYS A 95 6.15 0.13 3.93
CA LYS A 95 7.37 0.04 3.11
C LYS A 95 8.01 1.42 2.94
N ALA A 96 9.20 1.66 3.49
CA ALA A 96 9.88 2.96 3.49
C ALA A 96 10.05 3.58 2.08
N LYS A 97 10.14 2.75 1.04
CA LYS A 97 10.31 3.19 -0.36
C LYS A 97 8.99 3.46 -1.09
N HIS A 98 7.84 3.09 -0.52
CA HIS A 98 6.54 3.28 -1.13
C HIS A 98 6.14 4.77 -1.18
N GLU A 99 5.49 5.22 -2.25
CA GLU A 99 5.12 6.63 -2.47
C GLU A 99 4.25 7.17 -1.33
N GLU A 100 3.24 6.43 -0.91
CA GLU A 100 2.36 6.80 0.21
C GLU A 100 3.16 6.97 1.51
N THR A 101 4.09 6.04 1.80
CA THR A 101 4.92 6.13 3.01
C THR A 101 5.82 7.36 2.97
N LYS A 102 6.42 7.70 1.81
CA LYS A 102 7.23 8.92 1.64
C LYS A 102 6.39 10.18 1.78
N ALA A 103 5.21 10.21 1.17
CA ALA A 103 4.27 11.31 1.33
C ALA A 103 3.91 11.49 2.82
N THR A 104 3.61 10.41 3.53
CA THR A 104 3.28 10.40 4.95
C THR A 104 4.45 10.83 5.83
N THR A 105 5.67 10.30 5.61
CA THR A 105 6.87 10.69 6.37
C THR A 105 7.22 12.16 6.17
N SER A 106 6.96 12.71 4.97
CA SER A 106 7.16 14.14 4.70
C SER A 106 6.27 15.04 5.56
N GLN A 107 5.10 14.56 5.97
CA GLN A 107 4.20 15.29 6.87
C GLN A 107 4.77 15.42 8.29
N ALA A 108 5.51 14.42 8.77
CA ALA A 108 6.17 14.48 10.07
C ALA A 108 7.23 15.60 10.13
N ARG A 109 7.87 15.88 8.99
CA ARG A 109 8.96 16.88 8.88
C ARG A 109 8.48 18.29 8.58
N ALA A 110 7.29 18.42 7.98
CA ALA A 110 6.83 19.70 7.44
C ALA A 110 6.22 20.64 8.47
N TYR A 111 5.82 20.15 9.63
CA TYR A 111 4.97 20.88 10.58
C TYR A 111 5.55 20.97 11.99
N GLY A 112 6.85 20.83 12.16
CA GLY A 112 7.53 20.95 13.45
C GLY A 112 8.88 20.24 13.48
N SER A 113 9.35 19.93 14.69
CA SER A 113 10.56 19.14 14.96
C SER A 113 10.28 17.62 14.92
N GLY A 114 9.18 17.20 14.31
CA GLY A 114 8.74 15.80 14.33
C GLY A 114 9.73 14.85 13.66
N HIS A 115 9.93 13.72 14.28
CA HIS A 115 10.73 12.62 13.76
C HIS A 115 9.83 11.47 13.33
N TYR A 116 10.39 10.59 12.47
CA TYR A 116 9.73 9.35 12.10
C TYR A 116 10.73 8.21 12.02
N LEU A 117 10.20 7.01 12.21
CA LEU A 117 10.82 5.72 11.95
C LEU A 117 9.82 4.85 11.21
N VAL A 118 10.21 4.25 10.09
CA VAL A 118 9.39 3.28 9.36
C VAL A 118 9.82 1.88 9.76
N VAL A 119 8.85 1.04 10.11
CA VAL A 119 9.02 -0.40 10.36
C VAL A 119 8.14 -1.18 9.39
N PHE A 120 8.65 -2.26 8.83
CA PHE A 120 7.91 -3.06 7.85
C PHE A 120 7.51 -4.43 8.40
N THR A 121 8.34 -5.05 9.23
CA THR A 121 8.10 -6.39 9.74
C THR A 121 7.91 -6.38 11.26
N LEU A 122 7.27 -7.45 11.78
CA LEU A 122 7.18 -7.66 13.23
C LEU A 122 8.55 -7.84 13.87
N ALA A 123 9.53 -8.43 13.17
CA ALA A 123 10.90 -8.55 13.65
C ALA A 123 11.62 -7.19 13.80
N GLU A 124 11.37 -6.26 12.86
CA GLU A 124 11.84 -4.88 13.00
C GLU A 124 11.16 -4.17 14.17
N THR A 125 9.87 -4.43 14.39
CA THR A 125 9.12 -3.90 15.53
C THR A 125 9.66 -4.41 16.85
N ASP A 126 9.97 -5.71 16.94
CA ASP A 126 10.58 -6.30 18.15
C ASP A 126 11.93 -5.66 18.45
N TYR A 127 12.77 -5.46 17.43
CA TYR A 127 14.06 -4.79 17.61
C TYR A 127 13.90 -3.34 18.13
N VAL A 128 12.88 -2.60 17.64
CA VAL A 128 12.55 -1.27 18.18
C VAL A 128 12.10 -1.36 19.64
N CYS A 129 11.27 -2.36 19.97
CA CYS A 129 10.80 -2.59 21.34
C CYS A 129 11.95 -2.93 22.31
N GLU A 130 12.88 -3.79 21.90
CA GLU A 130 14.09 -4.11 22.67
C GLU A 130 14.93 -2.85 22.93
N TYR A 131 15.14 -2.04 21.88
CA TYR A 131 15.86 -0.78 22.02
C TYR A 131 15.15 0.21 22.97
N ILE A 132 13.83 0.29 22.89
CA ILE A 132 13.04 1.11 23.81
C ILE A 132 13.27 0.66 25.26
N LEU A 133 13.28 -0.65 25.53
CA LEU A 133 13.37 -1.21 26.88
C LEU A 133 14.78 -1.12 27.46
N GLU A 134 15.77 -1.57 26.70
CA GLU A 134 17.12 -1.86 27.20
C GLU A 134 18.17 -0.85 26.71
N GLY A 135 17.82 -0.04 25.71
CA GLY A 135 18.80 0.73 24.95
C GLY A 135 19.61 -0.17 24.04
N GLY A 136 20.75 0.32 23.56
CA GLY A 136 21.60 -0.48 22.69
C GLY A 136 22.64 0.32 21.93
N ASN A 137 23.25 -0.33 20.93
CA ASN A 137 24.19 0.35 20.04
C ASN A 137 23.42 1.22 19.03
N LYS A 138 23.56 2.52 19.18
CA LYS A 138 22.90 3.52 18.35
C LYS A 138 23.31 3.44 16.89
N GLU A 139 24.59 3.23 16.61
CA GLU A 139 25.12 3.12 15.26
C GLU A 139 24.54 1.91 14.54
N GLU A 140 24.45 0.78 15.23
CA GLU A 140 23.84 -0.44 14.73
C GLU A 140 22.35 -0.26 14.44
N PHE A 141 21.62 0.39 15.35
CA PHE A 141 20.20 0.73 15.13
C PHE A 141 20.01 1.58 13.88
N LEU A 142 20.81 2.64 13.73
CA LEU A 142 20.71 3.55 12.58
C LEU A 142 21.12 2.87 11.26
N GLU A 143 22.12 1.98 11.27
CA GLU A 143 22.49 1.23 10.06
C GLU A 143 21.38 0.23 9.67
N LYS A 144 20.76 -0.47 10.64
CA LYS A 144 19.64 -1.39 10.42
C LYS A 144 18.45 -0.70 9.75
N PHE A 145 18.10 0.51 10.17
CA PHE A 145 16.98 1.27 9.64
C PHE A 145 17.38 2.33 8.60
N LYS A 146 18.54 2.19 7.99
CA LYS A 146 19.05 3.14 7.01
C LYS A 146 18.05 3.45 5.88
N GLY A 147 17.70 4.72 5.73
CA GLY A 147 16.70 5.18 4.77
C GLY A 147 15.24 5.02 5.22
N ALA A 148 15.01 4.57 6.44
CA ALA A 148 13.69 4.41 7.05
C ALA A 148 13.40 5.38 8.20
N TYR A 149 14.29 6.32 8.49
CA TYR A 149 14.12 7.33 9.54
C TYR A 149 14.41 8.74 9.04
N SER A 150 13.95 9.73 9.80
CA SER A 150 14.12 11.14 9.49
C SER A 150 15.55 11.62 9.73
N ALA A 151 16.01 12.61 8.97
CA ALA A 151 17.30 13.26 9.21
C ALA A 151 17.35 13.82 10.64
N GLY A 152 18.47 13.56 11.34
CA GLY A 152 18.67 13.96 12.75
C GLY A 152 17.91 13.08 13.75
N PHE A 153 17.35 11.95 13.32
CA PHE A 153 16.75 10.99 14.24
C PHE A 153 17.81 10.38 15.17
N ASP A 154 17.49 10.37 16.45
CA ASP A 154 18.30 9.81 17.53
C ASP A 154 17.41 8.83 18.33
N PRO A 155 17.66 7.54 18.30
CA PRO A 155 16.80 6.56 18.97
C PRO A 155 16.73 6.76 20.49
N ASP A 156 17.82 7.24 21.13
CA ASP A 156 17.84 7.48 22.58
C ASP A 156 16.91 8.62 23.01
N LEU A 157 16.75 9.62 22.14
CA LEU A 157 15.94 10.80 22.41
C LEU A 157 14.51 10.65 21.83
N HIS A 158 14.41 10.13 20.62
CA HIS A 158 13.16 10.20 19.86
C HIS A 158 12.26 8.97 20.01
N LEU A 159 12.71 7.90 20.69
CA LEU A 159 11.84 6.77 21.06
C LEU A 159 11.24 6.88 22.45
N GLN A 160 11.35 8.03 23.13
CA GLN A 160 10.77 8.26 24.45
C GLN A 160 9.26 8.52 24.40
N ALA A 161 8.75 9.08 23.32
CA ALA A 161 7.33 9.25 23.05
C ALA A 161 7.04 8.96 21.58
N VAL A 162 6.18 7.98 21.32
CA VAL A 162 5.91 7.50 19.97
C VAL A 162 4.41 7.44 19.66
N GLY A 163 4.07 7.69 18.41
CA GLY A 163 2.73 7.51 17.88
C GLY A 163 2.75 6.58 16.68
N VAL A 164 1.91 5.55 16.67
CA VAL A 164 1.87 4.59 15.56
C VAL A 164 0.89 5.06 14.49
N ALA A 165 1.34 5.00 13.25
CA ALA A 165 0.57 5.19 12.03
C ALA A 165 0.93 4.08 11.03
N ASN A 166 0.24 3.98 9.89
CA ASN A 166 0.51 2.94 8.91
C ASN A 166 0.32 3.46 7.48
N GLN A 167 0.97 2.78 6.54
CA GLN A 167 0.61 2.81 5.14
C GLN A 167 -0.78 2.15 5.02
N THR A 168 -1.73 2.81 4.37
CA THR A 168 -3.17 2.43 4.37
C THR A 168 -3.46 1.05 3.79
N THR A 169 -2.52 0.50 3.02
CA THR A 169 -2.63 -0.81 2.36
C THR A 169 -1.97 -1.96 3.12
N MET A 170 -1.46 -1.74 4.33
CA MET A 170 -0.91 -2.80 5.18
C MET A 170 -2.00 -3.73 5.71
N LEU A 171 -1.62 -4.95 6.11
CA LEU A 171 -2.52 -5.88 6.75
C LEU A 171 -2.93 -5.36 8.14
N ARG A 172 -4.24 -5.35 8.40
CA ARG A 172 -4.79 -4.85 9.66
C ARG A 172 -4.21 -5.59 10.87
N GLY A 173 -4.24 -6.91 10.84
CA GLY A 173 -3.75 -7.71 11.97
C GLY A 173 -2.26 -7.48 12.28
N GLU A 174 -1.42 -7.24 11.25
CA GLU A 174 -0.02 -6.90 11.46
C GLU A 174 0.13 -5.50 12.06
N THR A 175 -0.63 -4.52 11.56
CA THR A 175 -0.61 -3.15 12.10
C THR A 175 -1.06 -3.12 13.56
N GLU A 176 -2.12 -3.84 13.90
CA GLU A 176 -2.61 -3.99 15.29
C GLU A 176 -1.55 -4.66 16.18
N GLU A 177 -0.82 -5.65 15.65
CA GLU A 177 0.26 -6.32 16.38
C GLU A 177 1.47 -5.41 16.59
N VAL A 178 1.87 -4.61 15.59
CA VAL A 178 2.90 -3.56 15.73
C VAL A 178 2.53 -2.59 16.86
N GLN A 179 1.29 -2.10 16.85
CA GLN A 179 0.79 -1.19 17.89
C GLN A 179 0.80 -1.83 19.28
N ARG A 180 0.34 -3.08 19.38
CA ARG A 180 0.28 -3.82 20.64
C ARG A 180 1.67 -4.00 21.23
N ARG A 181 2.66 -4.41 20.41
CA ARG A 181 4.06 -4.63 20.88
C ARG A 181 4.68 -3.32 21.36
N ILE A 182 4.62 -2.27 20.56
CA ILE A 182 5.17 -0.96 20.94
C ILE A 182 4.49 -0.42 22.21
N LYS A 183 3.15 -0.49 22.29
CA LYS A 183 2.40 -0.08 23.49
C LYS A 183 2.86 -0.86 24.72
N GLN A 184 3.06 -2.17 24.59
CA GLN A 184 3.51 -3.03 25.68
C GLN A 184 4.93 -2.68 26.16
N ALA A 185 5.86 -2.44 25.23
CA ALA A 185 7.20 -1.96 25.53
C ALA A 185 7.17 -0.61 26.28
N MET A 186 6.31 0.32 25.84
CA MET A 186 6.14 1.60 26.52
C MET A 186 5.55 1.45 27.92
N ILE A 187 4.55 0.58 28.11
CA ILE A 187 4.00 0.28 29.45
C ILE A 187 5.06 -0.35 30.35
N GLN A 188 5.86 -1.27 29.84
CA GLN A 188 6.93 -1.92 30.61
C GLN A 188 7.99 -0.92 31.06
N LYS A 189 8.35 0.04 30.18
CA LYS A 189 9.38 1.04 30.46
C LYS A 189 8.90 2.16 31.40
N TYR A 190 7.69 2.68 31.19
CA TYR A 190 7.21 3.92 31.84
C TYR A 190 6.06 3.68 32.83
N GLY A 191 5.47 2.48 32.83
CA GLY A 191 4.29 2.17 33.65
C GLY A 191 2.97 2.51 32.96
N ALA A 192 1.93 1.77 33.32
CA ALA A 192 0.60 1.95 32.72
C ALA A 192 -0.04 3.34 33.00
N GLY A 193 0.30 3.96 34.14
CA GLY A 193 -0.23 5.29 34.51
C GLY A 193 0.33 6.44 33.66
N GLU A 194 1.51 6.26 33.05
CA GLU A 194 2.16 7.30 32.25
C GLU A 194 2.03 7.07 30.74
N ILE A 195 1.33 6.01 30.34
CA ILE A 195 1.28 5.57 28.92
C ILE A 195 0.79 6.66 27.97
N GLU A 196 -0.15 7.49 28.41
CA GLU A 196 -0.69 8.58 27.58
C GLU A 196 0.34 9.67 27.26
N LYS A 197 1.43 9.76 28.01
CA LYS A 197 2.54 10.68 27.71
C LYS A 197 3.50 10.11 26.68
N HIS A 198 3.61 8.79 26.60
CA HIS A 198 4.64 8.09 25.84
C HIS A 198 4.12 7.36 24.61
N PHE A 199 2.81 7.10 24.52
CA PHE A 199 2.23 6.34 23.40
C PHE A 199 0.96 6.97 22.89
N ARG A 200 0.85 7.05 21.54
CA ARG A 200 -0.33 7.45 20.80
C ARG A 200 -0.67 6.42 19.75
N PHE A 201 -1.94 6.24 19.52
CA PHE A 201 -2.43 5.32 18.49
C PHE A 201 -3.78 5.80 17.95
N PHE A 202 -4.00 5.61 16.66
CA PHE A 202 -5.27 5.77 15.99
C PHE A 202 -5.42 4.69 14.93
N ASP A 203 -6.60 4.13 14.79
CA ASP A 203 -6.92 3.25 13.66
C ASP A 203 -6.93 4.09 12.37
N THR A 204 -6.02 3.77 11.47
CA THR A 204 -5.82 4.47 10.19
C THR A 204 -5.80 3.51 9.01
N ILE A 205 -6.35 2.29 9.18
CA ILE A 205 -6.44 1.31 8.11
C ILE A 205 -7.55 1.71 7.14
N CYS A 206 -7.25 1.62 5.84
CA CYS A 206 -8.20 1.93 4.78
C CYS A 206 -9.37 0.94 4.80
N GLY A 207 -10.62 1.46 4.88
CA GLY A 207 -11.83 0.64 4.87
C GLY A 207 -11.93 -0.23 3.62
N ALA A 208 -11.63 0.30 2.43
CA ALA A 208 -11.66 -0.46 1.19
C ALA A 208 -10.63 -1.61 1.16
N THR A 209 -9.45 -1.42 1.77
CA THR A 209 -8.44 -2.47 1.93
C THR A 209 -8.94 -3.55 2.88
N GLN A 210 -9.51 -3.15 4.02
CA GLN A 210 -10.04 -4.06 5.03
C GLN A 210 -11.20 -4.90 4.47
N ASP A 211 -12.16 -4.26 3.81
CA ASP A 211 -13.31 -4.95 3.20
C ASP A 211 -12.87 -6.06 2.23
N ARG A 212 -11.81 -5.82 1.45
CA ARG A 212 -11.24 -6.82 0.53
C ARG A 212 -10.59 -7.98 1.27
N GLN A 213 -9.84 -7.71 2.32
CA GLN A 213 -9.22 -8.74 3.15
C GLN A 213 -10.27 -9.59 3.87
N ASP A 214 -11.27 -8.97 4.48
CA ASP A 214 -12.37 -9.65 5.18
C ASP A 214 -13.21 -10.52 4.23
N ALA A 215 -13.51 -9.98 3.04
CA ALA A 215 -14.22 -10.71 2.01
C ALA A 215 -13.44 -11.94 1.53
N LEU A 216 -12.11 -11.77 1.33
CA LEU A 216 -11.26 -12.90 0.94
C LEU A 216 -11.14 -13.93 2.06
N GLN A 217 -11.02 -13.53 3.33
CA GLN A 217 -11.00 -14.47 4.45
C GLN A 217 -12.26 -15.33 4.50
N LYS A 218 -13.43 -14.72 4.28
CA LYS A 218 -14.70 -15.45 4.17
C LYS A 218 -14.72 -16.39 2.96
N LEU A 219 -14.21 -15.92 1.82
CA LEU A 219 -14.14 -16.73 0.61
C LEU A 219 -13.22 -17.95 0.78
N LEU A 220 -12.09 -17.80 1.48
CA LEU A 220 -11.08 -18.85 1.68
C LEU A 220 -11.52 -19.99 2.62
N VAL A 221 -12.69 -19.89 3.28
CA VAL A 221 -13.27 -21.01 4.04
C VAL A 221 -14.22 -21.86 3.17
N GLU A 222 -14.63 -21.34 2.00
CA GLU A 222 -15.45 -22.06 1.05
C GLU A 222 -14.57 -23.04 0.23
N PRO A 223 -15.11 -24.24 -0.12
CA PRO A 223 -14.37 -25.19 -0.94
C PRO A 223 -14.20 -24.67 -2.37
N MET A 224 -12.95 -24.45 -2.78
CA MET A 224 -12.63 -24.03 -4.15
C MET A 224 -11.35 -24.71 -4.65
N ASN A 225 -11.21 -24.82 -5.97
CA ASN A 225 -10.08 -25.48 -6.62
C ASN A 225 -8.88 -24.55 -6.85
N LEU A 226 -9.18 -23.28 -7.11
CA LEU A 226 -8.16 -22.25 -7.33
C LEU A 226 -8.72 -20.86 -7.06
N LEU A 227 -7.82 -19.89 -6.87
CA LEU A 227 -8.13 -18.47 -6.70
C LEU A 227 -7.47 -17.65 -7.81
N VAL A 228 -8.20 -16.70 -8.39
CA VAL A 228 -7.67 -15.69 -9.29
C VAL A 228 -7.71 -14.33 -8.57
N VAL A 229 -6.56 -13.68 -8.45
CA VAL A 229 -6.41 -12.35 -7.85
C VAL A 229 -6.09 -11.36 -8.95
N ILE A 230 -6.90 -10.28 -9.05
CA ILE A 230 -6.82 -9.31 -10.16
C ILE A 230 -6.32 -7.97 -9.65
N GLY A 231 -5.32 -7.40 -10.31
CA GLY A 231 -4.86 -6.04 -10.06
C GLY A 231 -3.41 -5.78 -10.47
N GLY A 232 -2.93 -4.57 -10.19
CA GLY A 232 -1.55 -4.19 -10.50
C GLY A 232 -0.54 -4.91 -9.62
N TYR A 233 0.57 -5.36 -10.20
CA TYR A 233 1.62 -6.11 -9.49
C TYR A 233 2.39 -5.26 -8.47
N ASN A 234 2.34 -3.95 -8.58
CA ASN A 234 2.90 -2.97 -7.64
C ASN A 234 1.91 -2.49 -6.57
N SER A 235 0.67 -3.01 -6.59
CA SER A 235 -0.34 -2.71 -5.57
C SER A 235 -0.13 -3.54 -4.31
N SER A 236 0.25 -2.91 -3.20
CA SER A 236 0.44 -3.60 -1.91
C SER A 236 -0.81 -4.35 -1.47
N ASN A 237 -2.00 -3.75 -1.60
CA ASN A 237 -3.24 -4.42 -1.24
C ASN A 237 -3.45 -5.69 -2.06
N THR A 238 -3.26 -5.64 -3.40
CA THR A 238 -3.45 -6.82 -4.26
C THR A 238 -2.41 -7.91 -3.95
N SER A 239 -1.15 -7.52 -3.67
CA SER A 239 -0.09 -8.45 -3.25
C SER A 239 -0.49 -9.20 -1.98
N HIS A 240 -1.00 -8.51 -0.96
CA HIS A 240 -1.45 -9.16 0.27
C HIS A 240 -2.62 -10.13 0.05
N LEU A 241 -3.58 -9.77 -0.84
CA LEU A 241 -4.66 -10.71 -1.20
C LEU A 241 -4.11 -11.97 -1.88
N ALA A 242 -3.11 -11.84 -2.74
CA ALA A 242 -2.47 -12.99 -3.38
C ALA A 242 -1.71 -13.85 -2.35
N GLU A 243 -0.95 -13.26 -1.42
CA GLU A 243 -0.27 -13.95 -0.32
C GLU A 243 -1.25 -14.74 0.55
N MET A 244 -2.40 -14.14 0.90
CA MET A 244 -3.47 -14.82 1.66
C MET A 244 -4.01 -16.04 0.91
N GLY A 245 -4.17 -15.94 -0.40
CA GLY A 245 -4.63 -17.04 -1.25
C GLY A 245 -3.57 -18.14 -1.37
N GLU A 246 -2.33 -17.80 -1.69
CA GLU A 246 -1.20 -18.71 -1.86
C GLU A 246 -0.95 -19.58 -0.60
N ALA A 247 -1.24 -19.04 0.58
CA ALA A 247 -1.15 -19.79 1.84
C ALA A 247 -2.20 -20.92 1.97
N LYS A 248 -3.22 -20.99 1.12
CA LYS A 248 -4.36 -21.92 1.24
C LYS A 248 -4.56 -22.82 0.04
N LEU A 249 -4.40 -22.32 -1.20
CA LEU A 249 -4.75 -23.02 -2.42
C LEU A 249 -3.96 -22.47 -3.63
N PRO A 250 -3.97 -23.16 -4.79
CA PRO A 250 -3.41 -22.63 -6.03
C PRO A 250 -3.99 -21.25 -6.33
N THR A 251 -3.13 -20.23 -6.39
CA THR A 251 -3.51 -18.82 -6.55
C THR A 251 -2.77 -18.20 -7.71
N TYR A 252 -3.48 -17.48 -8.57
CA TYR A 252 -2.94 -16.85 -9.76
C TYR A 252 -3.18 -15.35 -9.72
N PHE A 253 -2.10 -14.59 -9.53
CA PHE A 253 -2.15 -13.14 -9.51
C PHE A 253 -1.94 -12.57 -10.92
N ILE A 254 -2.99 -12.00 -11.50
CA ILE A 254 -3.00 -11.48 -12.88
C ILE A 254 -3.35 -10.00 -12.93
N LYS A 255 -2.84 -9.30 -13.93
CA LYS A 255 -3.19 -7.88 -14.13
C LYS A 255 -4.49 -7.68 -14.92
N ASN A 256 -4.85 -8.61 -15.80
CA ASN A 256 -6.09 -8.59 -16.61
C ASN A 256 -6.39 -9.98 -17.18
N ALA A 257 -7.57 -10.11 -17.79
CA ALA A 257 -8.04 -11.35 -18.42
C ALA A 257 -7.14 -11.90 -19.52
N GLY A 258 -6.39 -11.05 -20.24
CA GLY A 258 -5.46 -11.46 -21.31
C GLY A 258 -4.32 -12.36 -20.81
N LYS A 259 -4.09 -12.41 -19.51
CA LYS A 259 -3.10 -13.31 -18.89
C LYS A 259 -3.55 -14.78 -18.84
N MET A 260 -4.82 -15.05 -19.01
CA MET A 260 -5.38 -16.40 -19.19
C MET A 260 -5.34 -16.76 -20.69
N ALA A 261 -4.18 -17.20 -21.19
CA ALA A 261 -3.96 -17.46 -22.61
C ALA A 261 -4.86 -18.58 -23.14
N SER A 262 -5.01 -19.68 -22.38
CA SER A 262 -5.89 -20.80 -22.67
C SER A 262 -6.32 -21.52 -21.38
N ASP A 263 -7.17 -22.54 -21.50
CA ASP A 263 -7.50 -23.46 -20.40
C ASP A 263 -6.26 -24.22 -19.87
N LYS A 264 -5.18 -24.29 -20.68
CA LYS A 264 -3.94 -24.99 -20.35
C LYS A 264 -2.79 -24.05 -19.96
N LEU A 265 -2.92 -22.75 -20.19
CA LEU A 265 -1.80 -21.81 -19.98
C LEU A 265 -2.29 -20.50 -19.37
N ILE A 266 -1.73 -20.17 -18.21
CA ILE A 266 -1.87 -18.86 -17.58
C ILE A 266 -0.51 -18.21 -17.34
N VAL A 267 -0.42 -16.90 -17.56
CA VAL A 267 0.71 -16.07 -17.18
C VAL A 267 0.32 -15.30 -15.92
N HIS A 268 1.03 -15.47 -14.83
CA HIS A 268 0.71 -14.80 -13.58
C HIS A 268 1.95 -14.27 -12.87
N TYR A 269 1.79 -13.35 -11.96
CA TYR A 269 2.89 -12.77 -11.21
C TYR A 269 3.28 -13.67 -10.04
N ASN A 270 4.55 -14.05 -9.98
CA ASN A 270 5.14 -14.74 -8.85
C ASN A 270 5.80 -13.71 -7.92
N GLN A 271 5.27 -13.57 -6.70
CA GLN A 271 5.71 -12.56 -5.75
C GLN A 271 7.12 -12.84 -5.20
N HIS A 272 7.52 -14.10 -5.08
CA HIS A 272 8.86 -14.47 -4.60
C HIS A 272 9.95 -14.20 -5.64
N LEU A 273 9.61 -14.40 -6.93
CA LEU A 273 10.53 -14.17 -8.03
C LEU A 273 10.47 -12.74 -8.59
N HIS A 274 9.48 -11.95 -8.15
CA HIS A 274 9.20 -10.59 -8.62
C HIS A 274 9.09 -10.48 -10.16
N LYS A 275 8.46 -11.49 -10.80
CA LYS A 275 8.27 -11.55 -12.26
C LYS A 275 7.05 -12.36 -12.66
N GLU A 276 6.60 -12.14 -13.89
CA GLU A 276 5.62 -13.03 -14.51
C GLU A 276 6.22 -14.40 -14.79
N VAL A 277 5.43 -15.45 -14.55
CA VAL A 277 5.73 -16.85 -14.84
C VAL A 277 4.56 -17.50 -15.55
N GLU A 278 4.83 -18.57 -16.30
CA GLU A 278 3.83 -19.39 -16.96
C GLU A 278 3.53 -20.63 -16.12
N THR A 279 2.23 -20.94 -15.97
CA THR A 279 1.78 -22.20 -15.39
C THR A 279 0.93 -22.94 -16.39
N ARG A 280 1.31 -24.19 -16.65
CA ARG A 280 0.56 -25.12 -17.55
C ARG A 280 -0.44 -25.91 -16.74
N ASP A 281 -1.51 -26.36 -17.43
CA ASP A 281 -2.61 -27.17 -16.88
C ASP A 281 -3.20 -26.55 -15.60
N TRP A 282 -3.28 -25.22 -15.56
CA TRP A 282 -3.72 -24.42 -14.43
C TRP A 282 -5.20 -24.53 -14.12
N LEU A 283 -6.03 -24.79 -15.16
CA LEU A 283 -7.49 -24.85 -15.06
C LEU A 283 -7.94 -26.32 -15.12
N PRO A 284 -8.19 -27.00 -13.98
CA PRO A 284 -8.55 -28.41 -13.93
C PRO A 284 -9.79 -28.72 -14.79
N SER A 285 -9.85 -29.89 -15.39
CA SER A 285 -11.01 -30.35 -16.17
C SER A 285 -12.22 -30.69 -15.27
N GLY A 286 -13.41 -30.76 -15.86
CA GLY A 286 -14.64 -31.11 -15.13
C GLY A 286 -15.25 -29.93 -14.36
N LYS A 287 -16.12 -30.23 -13.38
CA LYS A 287 -16.77 -29.22 -12.55
C LYS A 287 -15.77 -28.69 -11.51
N ILE A 288 -15.56 -27.39 -11.51
CA ILE A 288 -14.65 -26.71 -10.58
C ILE A 288 -15.31 -25.47 -9.97
N THR A 289 -14.82 -25.08 -8.82
CA THR A 289 -15.14 -23.80 -8.18
C THR A 289 -13.90 -22.91 -8.24
N VAL A 290 -14.03 -21.73 -8.84
CA VAL A 290 -12.97 -20.72 -8.95
C VAL A 290 -13.32 -19.55 -8.06
N GLY A 291 -12.46 -19.24 -7.11
CA GLY A 291 -12.53 -18.00 -6.33
C GLY A 291 -12.00 -16.83 -7.15
N ILE A 292 -12.64 -15.67 -7.04
CA ILE A 292 -12.16 -14.44 -7.69
C ILE A 292 -12.13 -13.32 -6.66
N THR A 293 -11.02 -12.63 -6.57
CA THR A 293 -10.87 -11.41 -5.79
C THR A 293 -10.06 -10.38 -6.54
N ALA A 294 -10.15 -9.13 -6.14
CA ALA A 294 -9.42 -8.04 -6.78
C ALA A 294 -8.94 -7.00 -5.78
N GLY A 295 -7.81 -6.36 -6.09
CA GLY A 295 -7.31 -5.24 -5.30
C GLY A 295 -8.28 -4.05 -5.29
N ALA A 296 -8.22 -3.21 -4.26
CA ALA A 296 -9.07 -2.02 -4.12
C ALA A 296 -8.90 -1.02 -5.29
N SER A 297 -7.74 -1.01 -5.95
CA SER A 297 -7.45 -0.20 -7.13
C SER A 297 -7.85 -0.86 -8.46
N CYS A 298 -8.53 -2.02 -8.43
CA CYS A 298 -8.95 -2.74 -9.63
C CYS A 298 -10.34 -2.27 -10.09
N PRO A 299 -10.49 -1.74 -11.31
CA PRO A 299 -11.79 -1.38 -11.87
C PRO A 299 -12.68 -2.61 -12.08
N ASN A 300 -14.00 -2.42 -11.94
CA ASN A 300 -14.97 -3.52 -12.07
C ASN A 300 -14.96 -4.20 -13.45
N ASN A 301 -14.68 -3.45 -14.52
CA ASN A 301 -14.59 -4.02 -15.87
C ASN A 301 -13.50 -5.10 -15.98
N LEU A 302 -12.35 -4.96 -15.30
CA LEU A 302 -11.30 -5.99 -15.31
C LEU A 302 -11.74 -7.28 -14.60
N ILE A 303 -12.57 -7.15 -13.57
CA ILE A 303 -13.17 -8.29 -12.88
C ILE A 303 -14.17 -8.99 -13.82
N GLU A 304 -15.03 -8.21 -14.46
CA GLU A 304 -16.02 -8.71 -15.42
C GLU A 304 -15.35 -9.42 -16.60
N ASP A 305 -14.33 -8.81 -17.19
CA ASP A 305 -13.57 -9.41 -18.30
C ASP A 305 -12.91 -10.73 -17.88
N THR A 306 -12.41 -10.81 -16.64
CA THR A 306 -11.81 -12.04 -16.09
C THR A 306 -12.87 -13.14 -15.94
N ILE A 307 -14.05 -12.80 -15.45
CA ILE A 307 -15.16 -13.74 -15.34
C ILE A 307 -15.58 -14.24 -16.72
N ARG A 308 -15.79 -13.32 -17.68
CA ARG A 308 -16.13 -13.67 -19.08
C ARG A 308 -15.09 -14.60 -19.68
N ARG A 309 -13.82 -14.30 -19.50
CA ARG A 309 -12.71 -15.10 -20.02
C ARG A 309 -12.70 -16.52 -19.45
N LEU A 310 -12.97 -16.69 -18.16
CA LEU A 310 -13.08 -18.02 -17.54
C LEU A 310 -14.21 -18.87 -18.17
N PHE A 311 -15.37 -18.27 -18.44
CA PHE A 311 -16.47 -18.95 -19.11
C PHE A 311 -16.12 -19.29 -20.56
N GLU A 312 -15.51 -18.37 -21.32
CA GLU A 312 -15.04 -18.62 -22.69
C GLU A 312 -14.08 -19.82 -22.74
N LEU A 313 -13.09 -19.88 -21.82
CA LEU A 313 -12.13 -20.98 -21.73
C LEU A 313 -12.80 -22.35 -21.46
N ARG A 314 -14.03 -22.33 -20.95
CA ARG A 314 -14.88 -23.50 -20.72
C ARG A 314 -15.88 -23.75 -21.83
N GLY A 315 -15.88 -22.94 -22.90
CA GLY A 315 -16.86 -23.04 -23.98
C GLY A 315 -18.30 -22.70 -23.55
N ILE A 316 -18.45 -21.93 -22.45
CA ILE A 316 -19.75 -21.51 -21.92
C ILE A 316 -20.02 -20.08 -22.42
N SER A 317 -21.16 -19.89 -23.08
CA SER A 317 -21.61 -18.55 -23.49
C SER A 317 -22.15 -17.75 -22.32
N VAL A 318 -21.55 -16.57 -22.05
CA VAL A 318 -22.01 -15.68 -20.96
C VAL A 318 -23.42 -15.16 -21.23
N GLN A 319 -23.82 -14.99 -22.50
CA GLN A 319 -25.17 -14.58 -22.87
C GLN A 319 -26.23 -15.65 -22.50
N GLU A 320 -25.88 -16.92 -22.60
CA GLU A 320 -26.77 -18.00 -22.18
C GLU A 320 -26.99 -18.02 -20.65
N LEU A 321 -25.96 -17.64 -19.88
CA LEU A 321 -26.08 -17.54 -18.42
C LEU A 321 -26.97 -16.38 -17.99
N LEU A 322 -26.87 -15.23 -18.64
CA LEU A 322 -27.68 -14.04 -18.32
C LEU A 322 -29.15 -14.19 -18.73
N ASN A 323 -29.46 -15.09 -19.70
CA ASN A 323 -30.84 -15.37 -20.15
C ASN A 323 -31.51 -16.45 -19.33
N ASN A 324 -30.77 -17.24 -18.52
CA ASN A 324 -31.28 -18.36 -17.73
C ASN A 324 -31.30 -18.09 -16.21
N GLY A 325 -30.96 -16.92 -15.76
CA GLY A 325 -31.02 -16.41 -14.37
C GLY A 325 -32.08 -15.31 -14.22
#